data_77dcf26150d889b7a8a3562ee827362c
#
_entry.id   77dcf26150d889b7a8a3562ee827362c
#
_cell.length_a   1.000
_cell.length_b   1.000
_cell.length_c   1.000
_cell.angle_alpha   90.00
_cell.angle_beta   90.00
_cell.angle_gamma   90.00
#
_symmetry.space_group_name_H-M   'P 1'
#
loop_
_entity.id
_entity.type
_entity.pdbx_description
1 polymer ?
#
loop_
_entity_poly.entity_id
_entity_poly.type
_entity_poly.pdbx_seq_one_letter_code
_entity_poly.pdbx_strand_id
1 'polypeptide(L)'
;QQKVTLCFATHWHSDKTAGLEYYRKQGIRTYTTKLTDELSQKHNEPRAEFLMTKDTVFQSGQYRFETYYPGEGHTADNIVIWFNKEKILYGGCLIKGMDDKTLGYLGDANTKTYASTLMNVKQKCRNPKFIIIAHNDWTDLGSLDHSIEMARQLK
;
A
#
# COMPACT_ATOMS: atom_id res chain seq x y z
N GLN A 1 24.07 8.84 8.31
CA GLN A 1 22.98 7.84 8.31
C GLN A 1 21.66 8.59 8.42
N GLN A 2 20.73 8.38 7.48
CA GLN A 2 19.42 9.02 7.55
C GLN A 2 18.56 8.33 8.61
N LYS A 3 17.87 9.15 9.42
CA LYS A 3 16.99 8.66 10.48
C LYS A 3 15.59 8.39 9.89
N VAL A 4 15.04 7.21 10.15
CA VAL A 4 13.62 6.92 9.86
C VAL A 4 12.74 7.73 10.82
N THR A 5 11.77 8.45 10.30
CA THR A 5 10.89 9.34 11.08
C THR A 5 9.41 9.02 10.95
N LEU A 6 9.04 8.31 9.87
CA LEU A 6 7.64 7.97 9.55
C LEU A 6 7.56 6.50 9.15
N CYS A 7 6.52 5.81 9.59
CA CYS A 7 6.17 4.45 9.20
C CYS A 7 4.68 4.41 8.85
N PHE A 8 4.33 3.71 7.76
CA PHE A 8 2.95 3.57 7.30
C PHE A 8 2.56 2.10 7.19
N ALA A 9 1.48 1.70 7.84
CA ALA A 9 0.82 0.43 7.54
C ALA A 9 -0.18 0.67 6.41
N THR A 10 0.04 0.03 5.26
CA THR A 10 -0.79 0.24 4.06
C THR A 10 -2.06 -0.60 4.03
N HIS A 11 -2.18 -1.57 4.91
CA HIS A 11 -3.38 -2.37 5.19
C HIS A 11 -3.16 -3.18 6.48
N TRP A 12 -4.22 -3.86 6.94
CA TRP A 12 -4.27 -4.48 8.26
C TRP A 12 -3.49 -5.79 8.44
N HIS A 13 -3.01 -6.45 7.37
CA HIS A 13 -2.27 -7.70 7.50
C HIS A 13 -0.97 -7.55 8.32
N SER A 14 -0.59 -8.62 9.02
CA SER A 14 0.55 -8.65 9.94
C SER A 14 1.89 -8.28 9.28
N ASP A 15 2.07 -8.56 7.99
CA ASP A 15 3.27 -8.16 7.24
C ASP A 15 3.44 -6.63 7.11
N LYS A 16 2.39 -5.85 7.45
CA LYS A 16 2.43 -4.38 7.51
C LYS A 16 2.29 -3.84 8.93
N THR A 17 1.55 -4.53 9.81
CA THR A 17 1.22 -4.03 11.14
C THR A 17 2.15 -4.52 12.23
N ALA A 18 2.77 -5.70 12.09
CA ALA A 18 3.57 -6.34 13.15
C ALA A 18 4.70 -5.46 13.72
N GLY A 19 5.29 -4.59 12.88
CA GLY A 19 6.38 -3.68 13.29
C GLY A 19 5.93 -2.38 13.96
N LEU A 20 4.65 -2.02 13.95
CA LEU A 20 4.17 -0.69 14.36
C LEU A 20 4.53 -0.35 15.81
N GLU A 21 4.35 -1.31 16.73
CA GLU A 21 4.68 -1.08 18.15
C GLU A 21 6.18 -0.88 18.36
N TYR A 22 7.01 -1.66 17.66
CA TYR A 22 8.47 -1.49 17.70
C TYR A 22 8.88 -0.11 17.21
N TYR A 23 8.39 0.33 16.05
CA TYR A 23 8.72 1.63 15.49
C TYR A 23 8.28 2.78 16.42
N ARG A 24 7.09 2.68 17.00
CA ARG A 24 6.59 3.66 17.99
C ARG A 24 7.52 3.76 19.20
N LYS A 25 8.00 2.63 19.75
CA LYS A 25 8.97 2.60 20.86
C LYS A 25 10.31 3.25 20.51
N GLN A 26 10.67 3.28 19.21
CA GLN A 26 11.86 3.99 18.71
C GLN A 26 11.61 5.48 18.43
N GLY A 27 10.45 6.01 18.77
CA GLY A 27 10.08 7.41 18.51
C GLY A 27 9.77 7.71 17.04
N ILE A 28 9.49 6.67 16.25
CA ILE A 28 9.07 6.80 14.85
C ILE A 28 7.55 6.91 14.82
N ARG A 29 7.04 7.98 14.22
CA ARG A 29 5.59 8.20 14.08
C ARG A 29 4.99 7.15 13.14
N THR A 30 3.98 6.44 13.62
CA THR A 30 3.30 5.37 12.85
C THR A 30 1.92 5.86 12.41
N TYR A 31 1.60 5.62 11.14
CA TYR A 31 0.36 6.07 10.51
C TYR A 31 -0.37 4.91 9.83
N THR A 32 -1.69 4.99 9.85
CA THR A 32 -2.56 4.13 9.05
C THR A 32 -3.89 4.81 8.76
N THR A 33 -4.74 4.22 7.91
CA THR A 33 -6.11 4.73 7.73
C THR A 33 -7.00 4.35 8.92
N LYS A 34 -8.11 5.08 9.10
CA LYS A 34 -9.11 4.72 10.10
C LYS A 34 -9.65 3.30 9.84
N LEU A 35 -9.91 2.93 8.60
CA LEU A 35 -10.39 1.59 8.24
C LEU A 35 -9.35 0.50 8.57
N THR A 36 -8.07 0.74 8.28
CA THR A 36 -7.00 -0.18 8.66
C THR A 36 -6.93 -0.37 10.18
N ASP A 37 -7.10 0.71 10.94
CA ASP A 37 -7.10 0.66 12.40
C ASP A 37 -8.28 -0.18 12.94
N GLU A 38 -9.47 0.01 12.40
CA GLU A 38 -10.69 -0.77 12.75
C GLU A 38 -10.50 -2.27 12.44
N LEU A 39 -9.92 -2.58 11.27
CA LEU A 39 -9.64 -3.97 10.90
C LEU A 39 -8.51 -4.56 11.74
N SER A 40 -7.44 -3.81 12.02
CA SER A 40 -6.37 -4.24 12.92
C SER A 40 -6.92 -4.57 14.31
N GLN A 41 -7.80 -3.73 14.86
CA GLN A 41 -8.47 -4.01 16.14
C GLN A 41 -9.29 -5.30 16.09
N LYS A 42 -10.08 -5.48 15.02
CA LYS A 42 -10.93 -6.68 14.83
C LYS A 42 -10.10 -7.96 14.75
N HIS A 43 -8.91 -7.90 14.16
CA HIS A 43 -8.05 -9.06 13.94
C HIS A 43 -6.90 -9.19 14.97
N ASN A 44 -6.90 -8.36 16.04
CA ASN A 44 -5.87 -8.33 17.08
C ASN A 44 -4.46 -8.03 16.56
N GLU A 45 -4.37 -7.22 15.50
CA GLU A 45 -3.11 -6.74 14.96
C GLU A 45 -2.65 -5.44 15.64
N PRO A 46 -1.33 -5.16 15.68
CA PRO A 46 -0.80 -3.89 16.20
C PRO A 46 -1.39 -2.68 15.49
N ARG A 47 -1.63 -1.61 16.27
CA ARG A 47 -2.27 -0.38 15.81
C ARG A 47 -1.27 0.75 15.67
N ALA A 48 -1.47 1.63 14.68
CA ALA A 48 -0.68 2.83 14.50
C ALA A 48 -1.08 3.93 15.53
N GLU A 49 -0.16 4.89 15.75
CA GLU A 49 -0.39 6.01 16.66
C GLU A 49 -1.31 7.07 16.06
N PHE A 50 -1.19 7.33 14.75
CA PHE A 50 -1.92 8.37 14.05
C PHE A 50 -2.82 7.78 12.96
N LEU A 51 -4.05 8.30 12.88
CA LEU A 51 -5.06 7.84 11.94
C LEU A 51 -5.34 8.86 10.85
N MET A 52 -5.35 8.40 9.61
CA MET A 52 -5.75 9.17 8.44
C MET A 52 -7.22 8.86 8.12
N THR A 53 -8.06 9.90 8.01
CA THR A 53 -9.48 9.76 7.66
C THR A 53 -9.77 9.97 6.17
N LYS A 54 -8.76 10.38 5.41
CA LYS A 54 -8.80 10.62 3.96
C LYS A 54 -7.40 10.53 3.39
N ASP A 55 -7.27 10.57 2.08
CA ASP A 55 -6.00 10.73 1.41
C ASP A 55 -5.27 11.94 1.95
N THR A 56 -4.02 11.75 2.36
CA THR A 56 -3.26 12.74 3.12
C THR A 56 -1.91 12.99 2.47
N VAL A 57 -1.54 14.26 2.40
CA VAL A 57 -0.22 14.66 1.91
C VAL A 57 0.73 14.82 3.08
N PHE A 58 1.89 14.21 2.94
CA PHE A 58 2.99 14.27 3.90
C PHE A 58 4.20 14.97 3.30
N GLN A 59 5.02 15.51 4.19
CA GLN A 59 6.34 16.04 3.84
C GLN A 59 7.38 15.47 4.82
N SER A 60 8.48 14.97 4.26
CA SER A 60 9.65 14.51 5.02
C SER A 60 10.91 15.10 4.39
N GLY A 61 11.52 16.07 5.06
CA GLY A 61 12.59 16.86 4.47
C GLY A 61 12.11 17.58 3.19
N GLN A 62 12.81 17.35 2.10
CA GLN A 62 12.46 17.91 0.78
C GLN A 62 11.43 17.08 0.00
N TYR A 63 11.10 15.89 0.47
CA TYR A 63 10.21 14.96 -0.24
C TYR A 63 8.77 15.18 0.19
N ARG A 64 7.88 15.26 -0.81
CA ARG A 64 6.43 15.36 -0.62
C ARG A 64 5.78 14.15 -1.26
N PHE A 65 4.92 13.46 -0.51
CA PHE A 65 4.19 12.29 -0.97
C PHE A 65 2.76 12.29 -0.43
N GLU A 66 1.92 11.51 -1.05
CA GLU A 66 0.52 11.35 -0.65
C GLU A 66 0.16 9.88 -0.47
N THR A 67 -0.71 9.61 0.50
CA THR A 67 -1.42 8.34 0.58
C THR A 67 -2.64 8.41 -0.31
N TYR A 68 -2.98 7.31 -0.96
CA TYR A 68 -4.15 7.23 -1.83
C TYR A 68 -4.88 5.91 -1.61
N TYR A 69 -6.19 6.00 -1.34
CA TYR A 69 -7.08 4.87 -1.27
C TYR A 69 -7.75 4.65 -2.64
N PRO A 70 -7.34 3.65 -3.41
CA PRO A 70 -7.86 3.44 -4.77
C PRO A 70 -9.17 2.64 -4.81
N GLY A 71 -9.62 2.09 -3.67
CA GLY A 71 -10.72 1.15 -3.52
C GLY A 71 -10.27 -0.18 -2.94
N GLU A 72 -11.22 -1.09 -2.76
CA GLU A 72 -10.96 -2.44 -2.27
C GLU A 72 -10.27 -3.29 -3.34
N GLY A 73 -9.25 -4.05 -2.97
CA GLY A 73 -8.49 -4.93 -3.87
C GLY A 73 -7.92 -6.10 -3.11
N HIS A 74 -6.62 -6.04 -2.76
CA HIS A 74 -5.94 -7.02 -1.93
C HIS A 74 -6.61 -7.19 -0.55
N THR A 75 -7.05 -6.07 0.01
CA THR A 75 -7.89 -5.98 1.22
C THR A 75 -8.88 -4.83 1.04
N ALA A 76 -9.86 -4.72 1.94
CA ALA A 76 -10.83 -3.62 1.90
C ALA A 76 -10.21 -2.24 2.18
N ASP A 77 -9.06 -2.19 2.87
CA ASP A 77 -8.42 -0.99 3.41
C ASP A 77 -7.10 -0.61 2.71
N ASN A 78 -6.70 -1.34 1.67
CA ASN A 78 -5.39 -1.14 1.06
C ASN A 78 -5.21 0.27 0.48
N ILE A 79 -4.09 0.90 0.81
CA ILE A 79 -3.66 2.17 0.24
C ILE A 79 -2.34 2.01 -0.51
N VAL A 80 -2.06 2.95 -1.39
CA VAL A 80 -0.75 3.13 -2.02
C VAL A 80 -0.15 4.47 -1.57
N ILE A 81 1.19 4.63 -1.76
CA ILE A 81 1.89 5.88 -1.48
C ILE A 81 2.51 6.38 -2.78
N TRP A 82 2.25 7.66 -3.10
CA TRP A 82 2.69 8.27 -4.34
C TRP A 82 3.57 9.48 -4.12
N PHE A 83 4.80 9.42 -4.65
CA PHE A 83 5.74 10.54 -4.74
C PHE A 83 5.65 11.14 -6.14
N ASN A 84 4.75 12.11 -6.29
CA ASN A 84 4.41 12.63 -7.63
C ASN A 84 5.59 13.30 -8.34
N LYS A 85 6.46 14.00 -7.61
CA LYS A 85 7.64 14.66 -8.17
C LYS A 85 8.70 13.65 -8.61
N GLU A 86 8.99 12.70 -7.76
CA GLU A 86 10.00 11.65 -7.98
C GLU A 86 9.48 10.52 -8.87
N LYS A 87 8.16 10.46 -9.10
CA LYS A 87 7.49 9.39 -9.85
C LYS A 87 7.71 8.01 -9.24
N ILE A 88 7.65 7.92 -7.90
CA ILE A 88 7.77 6.66 -7.17
C ILE A 88 6.38 6.25 -6.67
N LEU A 89 5.94 5.06 -7.07
CA LEU A 89 4.73 4.41 -6.58
C LEU A 89 5.11 3.28 -5.62
N TYR A 90 4.74 3.40 -4.35
CA TYR A 90 4.73 2.26 -3.44
C TYR A 90 3.36 1.59 -3.51
N GLY A 91 3.28 0.45 -4.19
CA GLY A 91 2.06 -0.34 -4.39
C GLY A 91 1.82 -1.38 -3.31
N GLY A 92 2.86 -1.72 -2.54
CA GLY A 92 2.77 -2.71 -1.46
C GLY A 92 2.26 -4.07 -1.97
N CYS A 93 1.38 -4.71 -1.19
CA CYS A 93 0.81 -6.02 -1.54
C CYS A 93 -0.31 -5.95 -2.60
N LEU A 94 -0.84 -4.76 -2.89
CA LEU A 94 -1.86 -4.56 -3.91
C LEU A 94 -1.32 -4.85 -5.32
N ILE A 95 -0.05 -4.53 -5.58
CA ILE A 95 0.63 -4.75 -6.86
C ILE A 95 1.58 -5.94 -6.72
N LYS A 96 1.57 -6.83 -7.71
CA LYS A 96 2.40 -8.04 -7.78
C LYS A 96 3.54 -7.87 -8.78
N GLY A 97 4.64 -8.58 -8.54
CA GLY A 97 5.79 -8.58 -9.45
C GLY A 97 5.51 -9.32 -10.76
N MET A 98 6.35 -9.09 -11.76
CA MET A 98 6.22 -9.72 -13.07
C MET A 98 6.37 -11.26 -13.03
N ASP A 99 7.09 -11.78 -12.05
CA ASP A 99 7.28 -13.23 -11.87
C ASP A 99 6.12 -13.90 -11.14
N ASP A 100 5.23 -13.12 -10.50
CA ASP A 100 4.06 -13.65 -9.81
C ASP A 100 3.07 -14.23 -10.83
N LYS A 101 2.58 -15.44 -10.56
CA LYS A 101 1.59 -16.14 -11.40
C LYS A 101 0.16 -15.95 -10.89
N THR A 102 0.00 -15.39 -9.70
CA THR A 102 -1.29 -15.17 -9.06
C THR A 102 -1.24 -13.88 -8.24
N LEU A 103 -2.40 -13.39 -7.85
CA LEU A 103 -2.52 -12.25 -6.92
C LEU A 103 -2.25 -12.64 -5.45
N GLY A 104 -1.79 -13.87 -5.20
CA GLY A 104 -1.49 -14.38 -3.87
C GLY A 104 -2.73 -14.71 -3.07
N TYR A 105 -2.69 -14.46 -1.76
CA TYR A 105 -3.81 -14.71 -0.88
C TYR A 105 -5.00 -13.79 -1.19
N LEU A 106 -6.16 -14.40 -1.45
CA LEU A 106 -7.40 -13.72 -1.83
C LEU A 106 -8.51 -13.82 -0.78
N GLY A 107 -8.24 -14.43 0.40
CA GLY A 107 -9.24 -14.64 1.45
C GLY A 107 -9.86 -13.32 1.98
N ASP A 108 -9.11 -12.22 1.95
CA ASP A 108 -9.54 -10.90 2.40
C ASP A 108 -9.69 -9.91 1.22
N ALA A 109 -9.53 -10.41 -0.02
CA ALA A 109 -9.57 -9.58 -1.21
C ALA A 109 -11.01 -9.35 -1.70
N ASN A 110 -11.27 -8.18 -2.27
CA ASN A 110 -12.45 -7.97 -3.08
C ASN A 110 -12.14 -8.28 -4.55
N THR A 111 -12.40 -9.52 -4.97
CA THR A 111 -12.09 -9.98 -6.33
C THR A 111 -12.90 -9.25 -7.40
N LYS A 112 -14.08 -8.73 -7.07
CA LYS A 112 -14.95 -8.00 -8.01
C LYS A 112 -14.42 -6.62 -8.35
N THR A 113 -13.75 -5.96 -7.40
CA THR A 113 -13.24 -4.60 -7.56
C THR A 113 -11.74 -4.52 -7.77
N TYR A 114 -11.01 -5.62 -7.59
CA TYR A 114 -9.54 -5.61 -7.62
C TYR A 114 -9.00 -4.97 -8.91
N ALA A 115 -9.50 -5.37 -10.08
CA ALA A 115 -9.05 -4.81 -11.36
C ALA A 115 -9.36 -3.30 -11.48
N SER A 116 -10.55 -2.84 -11.07
CA SER A 116 -10.91 -1.42 -11.09
C SER A 116 -10.08 -0.62 -10.09
N THR A 117 -9.77 -1.18 -8.93
CA THR A 117 -8.89 -0.57 -7.93
C THR A 117 -7.48 -0.35 -8.49
N LEU A 118 -6.89 -1.34 -9.16
CA LEU A 118 -5.60 -1.18 -9.84
C LEU A 118 -5.66 -0.15 -10.99
N MET A 119 -6.76 -0.11 -11.73
CA MET A 119 -6.98 0.92 -12.76
C MET A 119 -7.03 2.34 -12.17
N ASN A 120 -7.65 2.51 -11.00
CA ASN A 120 -7.64 3.79 -10.27
C ASN A 120 -6.22 4.19 -9.88
N VAL A 121 -5.39 3.23 -9.41
CA VAL A 121 -3.96 3.50 -9.17
C VAL A 121 -3.27 3.97 -10.44
N LYS A 122 -3.45 3.27 -11.56
CA LYS A 122 -2.85 3.64 -12.86
C LYS A 122 -3.26 5.03 -13.33
N GLN A 123 -4.53 5.39 -13.12
CA GLN A 123 -5.06 6.70 -13.50
C GLN A 123 -4.50 7.83 -12.62
N LYS A 124 -4.36 7.60 -11.32
CA LYS A 124 -3.84 8.57 -10.34
C LYS A 124 -2.32 8.72 -10.43
N CYS A 125 -1.60 7.62 -10.44
CA CYS A 125 -0.13 7.57 -10.35
C CYS A 125 0.49 7.45 -11.75
N ARG A 126 0.41 8.53 -12.53
CA ARG A 126 0.79 8.53 -13.95
C ARG A 126 2.29 8.50 -14.16
N ASN A 127 2.72 7.64 -15.10
CA ASN A 127 4.11 7.52 -15.56
C ASN A 127 5.10 7.33 -14.39
N PRO A 128 4.92 6.29 -13.55
CA PRO A 128 5.88 5.98 -12.50
C PRO A 128 7.24 5.65 -13.13
N LYS A 129 8.31 6.08 -12.48
CA LYS A 129 9.69 5.65 -12.78
C LYS A 129 10.11 4.46 -11.94
N PHE A 130 9.43 4.26 -10.81
CA PHE A 130 9.64 3.14 -9.92
C PHE A 130 8.29 2.69 -9.38
N ILE A 131 8.06 1.38 -9.37
CA ILE A 131 6.90 0.73 -8.73
C ILE A 131 7.44 -0.22 -7.67
N ILE A 132 7.35 0.19 -6.39
CA ILE A 132 7.85 -0.60 -5.27
C ILE A 132 6.73 -1.49 -4.76
N ILE A 133 6.93 -2.79 -4.85
CA ILE A 133 6.02 -3.82 -4.37
C ILE A 133 6.54 -4.41 -3.04
N ALA A 134 5.68 -5.11 -2.30
CA ALA A 134 6.04 -5.65 -0.99
C ALA A 134 6.82 -6.97 -1.05
N HIS A 135 6.57 -7.78 -2.07
CA HIS A 135 7.14 -9.10 -2.25
C HIS A 135 7.75 -9.21 -3.64
N ASN A 136 8.79 -10.02 -3.77
CA ASN A 136 9.54 -10.24 -5.02
C ASN A 136 10.28 -8.98 -5.55
N ASP A 137 10.75 -9.06 -6.80
CA ASP A 137 11.51 -7.97 -7.42
C ASP A 137 10.60 -6.80 -7.81
N TRP A 138 11.03 -5.59 -7.47
CA TRP A 138 10.32 -4.32 -7.73
C TRP A 138 10.94 -3.49 -8.84
N THR A 139 11.91 -4.04 -9.59
CA THR A 139 12.63 -3.28 -10.63
C THR A 139 11.84 -3.13 -11.93
N ASP A 140 10.77 -3.90 -12.12
CA ASP A 140 9.99 -3.91 -13.35
C ASP A 140 8.77 -2.99 -13.30
N LEU A 141 8.69 -2.05 -14.22
CA LEU A 141 7.57 -1.12 -14.37
C LEU A 141 6.30 -1.77 -14.91
N GLY A 142 6.38 -2.98 -15.47
CA GLY A 142 5.23 -3.75 -15.94
C GLY A 142 4.36 -4.31 -14.82
N SER A 143 4.84 -4.31 -13.58
CA SER A 143 4.17 -4.92 -12.41
C SER A 143 2.71 -4.49 -12.24
N LEU A 144 2.40 -3.20 -12.45
CA LEU A 144 1.03 -2.71 -12.33
C LEU A 144 0.11 -3.25 -13.43
N ASP A 145 0.56 -3.26 -14.68
CA ASP A 145 -0.22 -3.78 -15.80
C ASP A 145 -0.39 -5.30 -15.72
N HIS A 146 0.66 -6.01 -15.33
CA HIS A 146 0.60 -7.45 -15.05
C HIS A 146 -0.44 -7.77 -13.95
N SER A 147 -0.44 -7.01 -12.85
CA SER A 147 -1.44 -7.16 -11.79
C SER A 147 -2.87 -6.89 -12.27
N ILE A 148 -3.07 -5.89 -13.13
CA ILE A 148 -4.39 -5.60 -13.73
C ILE A 148 -4.87 -6.78 -14.57
N GLU A 149 -4.00 -7.36 -15.39
CA GLU A 149 -4.36 -8.52 -16.22
C GLU A 149 -4.73 -9.74 -15.38
N MET A 150 -3.95 -10.05 -14.34
CA MET A 150 -4.29 -11.11 -13.39
C MET A 150 -5.64 -10.85 -12.69
N ALA A 151 -5.88 -9.60 -12.27
CA ALA A 151 -7.11 -9.24 -11.58
C ALA A 151 -8.35 -9.34 -12.48
N ARG A 152 -8.23 -9.09 -13.78
CA ARG A 152 -9.32 -9.26 -14.76
C ARG A 152 -9.72 -10.73 -14.97
N GLN A 153 -8.85 -11.66 -14.63
CA GLN A 153 -9.12 -13.11 -14.74
C GLN A 153 -9.83 -13.66 -13.48
N LEU A 154 -9.93 -12.88 -12.41
CA LEU A 154 -10.71 -13.26 -11.23
C LEU A 154 -12.20 -13.32 -11.59
N LYS A 155 -12.86 -14.39 -11.10
CA LYS A 155 -14.30 -14.63 -11.30
C LYS A 155 -15.11 -14.15 -10.11
#